data_6213802cda3a4c89c8cb624dd893192a
#
_entry.id   6213802cda3a4c89c8cb624dd893192a
#
_cell.length_a   1.000
_cell.length_b   1.000
_cell.length_c   1.000
_cell.angle_alpha   90.00
_cell.angle_beta   90.00
_cell.angle_gamma   90.00
#
_symmetry.space_group_name_H-M   'P 1'
#
loop_
_entity.id
_entity.type
_entity.pdbx_description
1 polymer ?
#
loop_
_entity_poly.entity_id
_entity_poly.type
_entity_poly.pdbx_seq_one_letter_code
_entity_poly.pdbx_strand_id
1 'polypeptide(L)'
;MSADELTGTNRPEAVVPRTPSQARTRVEALLREWLMPAGGIPDDTHVVGDAILVTSELVTNALRHGGGLTSFDVEMTDQGCRVSVGDRSDRLPEFASSRDGSGRLRVGGHGWRVIRRLARSITITPEAHGGKRVSVLISLA
;
A
#
# COMPACT_ATOMS: atom_id res chain seq x y z
N MET A 1 -23.08 -5.53 18.01
CA MET A 1 -21.80 -5.20 17.38
C MET A 1 -21.81 -5.55 15.93
N SER A 2 -21.46 -4.61 15.10
CA SER A 2 -21.43 -4.84 13.68
C SER A 2 -20.14 -5.57 13.26
N ALA A 3 -20.15 -6.15 12.07
CA ALA A 3 -18.97 -6.77 11.53
C ALA A 3 -17.85 -5.75 11.33
N ASP A 4 -18.20 -4.51 11.07
CA ASP A 4 -17.21 -3.45 10.87
C ASP A 4 -16.40 -3.19 12.12
N GLU A 5 -17.03 -3.29 13.26
CA GLU A 5 -16.33 -3.13 14.52
C GLU A 5 -15.37 -4.28 14.75
N LEU A 6 -15.72 -5.44 14.26
CA LEU A 6 -14.89 -6.62 14.42
C LEU A 6 -13.67 -6.62 13.52
N THR A 7 -13.75 -5.95 12.39
CA THR A 7 -12.64 -5.94 11.44
C THR A 7 -11.47 -5.13 11.95
N GLY A 8 -11.72 -4.18 12.81
CA GLY A 8 -10.67 -3.31 13.30
C GLY A 8 -10.01 -2.47 12.23
N THR A 9 -10.55 -2.48 11.04
CA THR A 9 -9.98 -1.73 9.93
C THR A 9 -10.16 -0.24 10.10
N ASN A 10 -11.18 0.14 10.85
CA ASN A 10 -11.48 1.52 11.06
C ASN A 10 -11.15 1.90 12.48
N ARG A 11 -9.91 2.24 12.70
CA ARG A 11 -9.44 2.68 14.00
C ARG A 11 -9.18 4.17 13.93
N PRO A 12 -10.05 4.98 14.50
CA PRO A 12 -9.88 6.43 14.41
C PRO A 12 -8.58 6.92 15.03
N GLU A 13 -8.10 6.21 16.02
CA GLU A 13 -6.85 6.56 16.68
C GLU A 13 -5.62 5.95 16.02
N ALA A 14 -5.79 5.27 14.90
CA ALA A 14 -4.65 4.69 14.20
C ALA A 14 -3.74 5.81 13.69
N VAL A 15 -2.53 5.81 14.18
CA VAL A 15 -1.57 6.82 13.79
C VAL A 15 -1.09 6.56 12.37
N VAL A 16 -1.10 7.59 11.55
CA VAL A 16 -0.58 7.51 10.20
C VAL A 16 0.94 7.37 10.28
N PRO A 17 1.54 6.39 9.59
CA PRO A 17 2.99 6.27 9.61
C PRO A 17 3.64 7.51 9.02
N ARG A 18 4.76 7.90 9.60
CA ARG A 18 5.49 9.08 9.14
C ARG A 18 6.61 8.73 8.17
N THR A 19 6.99 7.48 8.14
CA THR A 19 8.08 6.99 7.29
C THR A 19 7.70 5.68 6.65
N PRO A 20 8.32 5.34 5.52
CA PRO A 20 8.14 4.02 4.92
C PRO A 20 8.50 2.88 5.89
N SER A 21 9.49 3.09 6.73
CA SER A 21 9.91 2.08 7.71
C SER A 21 8.80 1.77 8.70
N GLN A 22 8.12 2.79 9.20
CA GLN A 22 6.99 2.59 10.12
C GLN A 22 5.84 1.85 9.44
N ALA A 23 5.58 2.18 8.19
CA ALA A 23 4.54 1.52 7.43
C ALA A 23 4.87 0.04 7.20
N ARG A 24 6.12 -0.24 6.83
CA ARG A 24 6.58 -1.63 6.65
C ARG A 24 6.41 -2.45 7.91
N THR A 25 6.75 -1.87 9.05
CA THR A 25 6.61 -2.55 10.34
C THR A 25 5.17 -2.96 10.60
N ARG A 26 4.22 -2.07 10.29
CA ARG A 26 2.80 -2.39 10.45
C ARG A 26 2.35 -3.52 9.55
N VAL A 27 2.75 -3.47 8.30
CA VAL A 27 2.38 -4.50 7.32
C VAL A 27 2.97 -5.84 7.75
N GLU A 28 4.22 -5.85 8.13
CA GLU A 28 4.89 -7.07 8.54
C GLU A 28 4.21 -7.67 9.77
N ALA A 29 3.88 -6.86 10.76
CA ALA A 29 3.22 -7.33 11.96
C ALA A 29 1.87 -7.96 11.66
N LEU A 30 1.08 -7.32 10.81
CA LEU A 30 -0.23 -7.83 10.45
C LEU A 30 -0.12 -9.14 9.66
N LEU A 31 0.80 -9.21 8.72
CA LEU A 31 0.99 -10.42 7.94
C LEU A 31 1.47 -11.58 8.79
N ARG A 32 2.38 -11.34 9.71
CA ARG A 32 2.85 -12.38 10.61
C ARG A 32 1.71 -12.89 11.49
N GLU A 33 0.92 -11.98 12.02
CA GLU A 33 -0.24 -12.36 12.83
C GLU A 33 -1.24 -13.18 12.03
N TRP A 34 -1.52 -12.77 10.80
CA TRP A 34 -2.48 -13.45 9.94
C TRP A 34 -1.97 -14.80 9.45
N LEU A 35 -0.68 -14.90 9.10
CA LEU A 35 -0.12 -16.10 8.49
C LEU A 35 0.38 -17.13 9.50
N MET A 36 0.52 -16.75 10.76
CA MET A 36 1.10 -17.61 11.79
C MET A 36 0.14 -18.26 12.78
N PRO A 37 -1.17 -18.07 12.74
CA PRO A 37 -2.02 -18.71 13.75
C PRO A 37 -1.99 -20.24 13.69
N ALA A 38 -1.48 -20.79 12.59
CA ALA A 38 -1.37 -22.24 12.43
C ALA A 38 0.01 -22.80 12.81
N GLY A 39 0.86 -21.98 13.43
CA GLY A 39 2.11 -22.47 14.00
C GLY A 39 3.30 -22.51 13.06
N GLY A 40 3.28 -21.78 11.98
CA GLY A 40 4.44 -21.73 11.11
C GLY A 40 4.41 -20.58 10.13
N ILE A 41 5.60 -20.09 9.80
CA ILE A 41 5.74 -19.17 8.67
C ILE A 41 5.58 -20.02 7.42
N PRO A 42 4.67 -19.66 6.51
CA PRO A 42 4.57 -20.38 5.24
C PRO A 42 5.93 -20.37 4.54
N ASP A 43 6.26 -21.45 3.89
CA ASP A 43 7.50 -21.53 3.14
C ASP A 43 7.57 -20.44 2.07
N ASP A 44 6.43 -19.97 1.66
CA ASP A 44 6.37 -18.91 0.65
C ASP A 44 6.39 -17.54 1.34
N THR A 45 7.60 -17.06 1.57
CA THR A 45 7.80 -15.75 2.17
C THR A 45 7.70 -14.60 1.15
N HIS A 46 7.45 -14.91 -0.12
CA HIS A 46 7.35 -13.89 -1.16
C HIS A 46 6.25 -12.88 -0.88
N VAL A 47 5.15 -13.36 -0.33
CA VAL A 47 3.99 -12.50 -0.05
C VAL A 47 4.38 -11.39 0.91
N VAL A 48 5.09 -11.73 1.99
CA VAL A 48 5.50 -10.73 2.98
C VAL A 48 6.46 -9.73 2.34
N GLY A 49 7.45 -10.23 1.62
CA GLY A 49 8.40 -9.35 0.93
C GLY A 49 7.74 -8.45 -0.09
N ASP A 50 6.84 -9.00 -0.88
CA ASP A 50 6.12 -8.21 -1.89
C ASP A 50 5.25 -7.14 -1.24
N ALA A 51 4.54 -7.48 -0.17
CA ALA A 51 3.70 -6.53 0.55
C ALA A 51 4.55 -5.40 1.15
N ILE A 52 5.69 -5.74 1.72
CA ILE A 52 6.60 -4.76 2.30
C ILE A 52 7.12 -3.82 1.21
N LEU A 53 7.48 -4.37 0.06
CA LEU A 53 8.01 -3.57 -1.04
C LEU A 53 6.95 -2.63 -1.62
N VAL A 54 5.75 -3.13 -1.86
CA VAL A 54 4.64 -2.30 -2.33
C VAL A 54 4.32 -1.20 -1.33
N THR A 55 4.28 -1.54 -0.05
CA THR A 55 4.03 -0.56 1.01
C THR A 55 5.07 0.55 0.99
N SER A 56 6.34 0.19 0.88
CA SER A 56 7.41 1.17 0.82
C SER A 56 7.24 2.13 -0.35
N GLU A 57 6.88 1.60 -1.51
CA GLU A 57 6.73 2.42 -2.70
C GLU A 57 5.51 3.32 -2.63
N LEU A 58 4.39 2.81 -2.11
CA LEU A 58 3.19 3.64 -1.94
C LEU A 58 3.43 4.79 -0.97
N VAL A 59 4.06 4.52 0.16
CA VAL A 59 4.33 5.54 1.16
C VAL A 59 5.35 6.55 0.64
N THR A 60 6.40 6.08 -0.01
CA THR A 60 7.40 6.96 -0.60
C THR A 60 6.77 7.89 -1.63
N ASN A 61 5.89 7.36 -2.48
CA ASN A 61 5.20 8.18 -3.47
C ASN A 61 4.34 9.24 -2.82
N ALA A 62 3.61 8.87 -1.78
CA ALA A 62 2.76 9.83 -1.06
C ALA A 62 3.58 10.95 -0.42
N LEU A 63 4.72 10.59 0.16
CA LEU A 63 5.59 11.58 0.80
C LEU A 63 6.30 12.47 -0.19
N ARG A 64 6.74 11.91 -1.32
CA ARG A 64 7.50 12.69 -2.32
C ARG A 64 6.62 13.49 -3.26
N HIS A 65 5.50 12.90 -3.68
CA HIS A 65 4.70 13.48 -4.76
C HIS A 65 3.27 13.81 -4.35
N GLY A 66 2.82 13.26 -3.23
CA GLY A 66 1.45 13.40 -2.78
C GLY A 66 1.19 14.47 -1.73
N GLY A 67 2.22 15.21 -1.33
CA GLY A 67 2.06 16.21 -0.28
C GLY A 67 1.91 15.64 1.13
N GLY A 68 2.19 14.37 1.32
CA GLY A 68 2.13 13.71 2.62
C GLY A 68 1.01 12.68 2.69
N LEU A 69 1.11 11.81 3.68
CA LEU A 69 0.09 10.81 3.94
C LEU A 69 -1.07 11.40 4.71
N THR A 70 -2.28 11.05 4.30
CA THR A 70 -3.49 11.39 5.04
C THR A 70 -4.13 10.18 5.69
N SER A 71 -3.85 8.99 5.17
CA SER A 71 -4.37 7.75 5.74
C SER A 71 -3.48 6.59 5.35
N PHE A 72 -3.54 5.54 6.15
CA PHE A 72 -2.83 4.30 5.89
C PHE A 72 -3.61 3.14 6.49
N ASP A 73 -3.96 2.18 5.65
CA ASP A 73 -4.67 0.98 6.09
C ASP A 73 -4.05 -0.26 5.49
N VAL A 74 -4.03 -1.32 6.27
CA VAL A 74 -3.67 -2.64 5.81
C VAL A 74 -4.78 -3.59 6.20
N GLU A 75 -5.25 -4.37 5.25
CA GLU A 75 -6.38 -5.26 5.46
C GLU A 75 -6.10 -6.61 4.84
N MET A 76 -6.38 -7.67 5.58
CA MET A 76 -6.31 -9.00 5.03
C MET A 76 -7.69 -9.41 4.54
N THR A 77 -7.74 -9.86 3.30
CA THR A 77 -8.96 -10.35 2.69
C THR A 77 -8.75 -11.78 2.23
N ASP A 78 -9.82 -12.43 1.83
CA ASP A 78 -9.71 -13.79 1.27
C ASP A 78 -9.01 -13.79 -0.09
N GLN A 79 -8.83 -12.64 -0.71
CA GLN A 79 -8.12 -12.52 -1.97
C GLN A 79 -6.66 -12.11 -1.82
N GLY A 80 -6.29 -11.63 -0.66
CA GLY A 80 -4.94 -11.20 -0.42
C GLY A 80 -4.83 -10.05 0.57
N CYS A 81 -3.68 -9.44 0.59
CA CYS A 81 -3.39 -8.30 1.44
C CYS A 81 -3.68 -7.00 0.69
N ARG A 82 -4.53 -6.16 1.24
CA ARG A 82 -4.81 -4.84 0.66
C ARG A 82 -4.11 -3.78 1.47
N VAL A 83 -3.29 -2.99 0.80
CA VAL A 83 -2.63 -1.83 1.39
C VAL A 83 -3.22 -0.58 0.74
N SER A 84 -3.68 0.35 1.56
CA SER A 84 -4.30 1.58 1.08
C SER A 84 -3.59 2.78 1.68
N VAL A 85 -3.27 3.74 0.82
CA VAL A 85 -2.54 4.95 1.22
C VAL A 85 -3.29 6.16 0.68
N GLY A 86 -3.65 7.09 1.57
CA GLY A 86 -4.20 8.37 1.16
C GLY A 86 -3.13 9.44 1.13
N ASP A 87 -3.23 10.35 0.18
CA ASP A 87 -2.34 11.50 0.10
C ASP A 87 -3.14 12.76 -0.25
N ARG A 88 -2.46 13.91 -0.26
CA ARG A 88 -3.11 15.20 -0.46
C ARG A 88 -3.17 15.65 -1.90
N SER A 89 -2.58 14.89 -2.82
CA SER A 89 -2.51 15.30 -4.22
C SER A 89 -3.69 14.80 -5.02
N ASP A 90 -4.28 15.69 -5.79
CA ASP A 90 -5.34 15.32 -6.73
C ASP A 90 -4.79 14.74 -8.02
N ARG A 91 -3.49 14.80 -8.21
CA ARG A 91 -2.87 14.31 -9.44
C ARG A 91 -2.83 12.79 -9.43
N LEU A 92 -3.27 12.21 -10.53
CA LEU A 92 -3.21 10.77 -10.70
C LEU A 92 -1.79 10.35 -11.08
N PRO A 93 -1.36 9.15 -10.66
CA PRO A 93 -0.07 8.64 -11.07
C PRO A 93 -0.03 8.41 -12.59
N GLU A 94 1.12 8.66 -13.16
CA GLU A 94 1.34 8.36 -14.57
C GLU A 94 1.93 6.97 -14.71
N PHE A 95 1.07 6.00 -14.96
CA PHE A 95 1.50 4.62 -15.13
C PHE A 95 2.15 4.36 -16.48
N ALA A 96 1.76 5.13 -17.47
CA ALA A 96 2.06 4.80 -18.85
C ALA A 96 3.46 5.18 -19.27
N SER A 97 4.08 6.13 -18.60
CA SER A 97 5.38 6.63 -19.03
C SER A 97 6.37 6.62 -17.88
N SER A 98 7.35 5.76 -17.99
CA SER A 98 8.51 5.78 -17.11
C SER A 98 9.66 6.56 -17.74
N ARG A 99 9.42 7.22 -18.87
CA ARG A 99 10.44 7.96 -19.59
C ARG A 99 10.09 9.42 -19.67
N ASP A 100 11.11 10.26 -19.64
CA ASP A 100 10.93 11.70 -19.87
C ASP A 100 10.86 12.00 -21.36
N GLY A 101 10.78 13.27 -21.72
CA GLY A 101 10.71 13.69 -23.10
C GLY A 101 11.94 13.37 -23.94
N SER A 102 13.07 13.06 -23.31
CA SER A 102 14.29 12.67 -24.01
C SER A 102 14.44 11.17 -24.13
N GLY A 103 13.47 10.39 -23.66
CA GLY A 103 13.50 8.94 -23.71
C GLY A 103 14.18 8.29 -22.53
N ARG A 104 14.63 9.06 -21.56
CA ARG A 104 15.26 8.53 -20.36
C ARG A 104 14.21 8.14 -19.34
N LEU A 105 14.57 7.15 -18.52
CA LEU A 105 13.71 6.76 -17.42
C LEU A 105 13.57 7.94 -16.45
N ARG A 106 12.34 8.22 -16.06
CA ARG A 106 12.08 9.25 -15.06
C ARG A 106 12.59 8.81 -13.72
N VAL A 107 13.22 9.74 -13.01
CA VAL A 107 13.58 9.54 -11.62
C VAL A 107 12.27 9.41 -10.83
N GLY A 108 12.14 8.34 -10.07
CA GLY A 108 10.93 8.08 -9.29
C GLY A 108 9.88 7.24 -9.98
N GLY A 109 10.06 6.94 -11.28
CA GLY A 109 9.11 6.08 -11.99
C GLY A 109 9.19 4.61 -11.61
N HIS A 110 10.23 4.24 -10.89
CA HIS A 110 10.46 2.84 -10.51
C HIS A 110 9.43 2.31 -9.53
N GLY A 111 8.97 3.14 -8.61
CA GLY A 111 8.02 2.71 -7.59
C GLY A 111 6.73 2.18 -8.20
N TRP A 112 6.17 2.90 -9.17
CA TRP A 112 4.94 2.46 -9.82
C TRP A 112 5.15 1.21 -10.68
N ARG A 113 6.31 1.05 -11.26
CA ARG A 113 6.65 -0.16 -11.99
C ARG A 113 6.64 -1.37 -11.06
N VAL A 114 7.21 -1.24 -9.88
CA VAL A 114 7.22 -2.29 -8.86
C VAL A 114 5.80 -2.61 -8.42
N ILE A 115 5.03 -1.58 -8.10
CA ILE A 115 3.65 -1.77 -7.64
C ILE A 115 2.84 -2.50 -8.70
N ARG A 116 2.93 -2.08 -9.96
CA ARG A 116 2.18 -2.71 -11.04
C ARG A 116 2.56 -4.16 -11.25
N ARG A 117 3.83 -4.47 -11.04
CA ARG A 117 4.32 -5.83 -11.22
C ARG A 117 3.80 -6.77 -10.15
N LEU A 118 3.71 -6.30 -8.91
CA LEU A 118 3.36 -7.13 -7.76
C LEU A 118 1.87 -7.09 -7.42
N ALA A 119 1.16 -6.10 -7.91
CA ALA A 119 -0.25 -5.92 -7.56
C ALA A 119 -1.14 -6.82 -8.39
N ARG A 120 -2.10 -7.44 -7.73
CA ARG A 120 -3.20 -8.10 -8.39
C ARG A 120 -4.19 -7.08 -8.95
N SER A 121 -4.41 -6.02 -8.18
CA SER A 121 -5.25 -4.91 -8.62
C SER A 121 -4.80 -3.62 -7.94
N ILE A 122 -5.05 -2.51 -8.61
CA ILE A 122 -4.77 -1.17 -8.12
C ILE A 122 -6.02 -0.35 -8.32
N THR A 123 -6.48 0.30 -7.27
CA THR A 123 -7.64 1.17 -7.32
C THR A 123 -7.24 2.54 -6.81
N ILE A 124 -7.60 3.58 -7.55
CA ILE A 124 -7.33 4.96 -7.15
C ILE A 124 -8.66 5.68 -7.04
N THR A 125 -8.93 6.22 -5.87
CA THR A 125 -10.21 6.86 -5.57
C THR A 125 -9.97 8.30 -5.11
N PRO A 126 -10.64 9.28 -5.72
CA PRO A 126 -10.59 10.64 -5.19
C PRO A 126 -11.21 10.69 -3.80
N GLU A 127 -10.62 11.48 -2.93
CA GLU A 127 -11.15 11.69 -1.60
C GLU A 127 -12.07 12.90 -1.58
N ALA A 128 -13.10 12.85 -0.73
CA ALA A 128 -14.12 13.88 -0.68
C ALA A 128 -13.56 15.26 -0.32
N HIS A 129 -12.50 15.29 0.46
CA HIS A 129 -11.91 16.54 0.95
C HIS A 129 -10.65 16.93 0.21
N GLY A 130 -10.44 16.37 -0.96
CA GLY A 130 -9.23 16.59 -1.73
C GLY A 130 -8.23 15.47 -1.50
N GLY A 131 -7.34 15.29 -2.47
CA GLY A 131 -6.39 14.19 -2.45
C GLY A 131 -6.99 12.93 -3.03
N LYS A 132 -6.26 11.84 -2.85
CA LYS A 132 -6.67 10.54 -3.39
C LYS A 132 -6.27 9.43 -2.46
N ARG A 133 -6.86 8.29 -2.69
CA ARG A 133 -6.54 7.05 -1.98
C ARG A 133 -6.13 6.01 -3.01
N VAL A 134 -4.96 5.44 -2.81
CA VAL A 134 -4.46 4.37 -3.67
C VAL A 134 -4.54 3.07 -2.87
N SER A 135 -5.24 2.09 -3.41
CA SER A 135 -5.39 0.77 -2.77
C SER A 135 -4.78 -0.27 -3.69
N VAL A 136 -3.93 -1.09 -3.13
CA VAL A 136 -3.25 -2.16 -3.87
C VAL A 136 -3.57 -3.48 -3.21
N LEU A 137 -4.05 -4.42 -4.00
CA LEU A 137 -4.29 -5.79 -3.55
C LEU A 137 -3.12 -6.66 -3.99
N ILE A 138 -2.51 -7.34 -3.03
CA ILE A 138 -1.40 -8.25 -3.27
C ILE A 138 -1.90 -9.66 -2.99
N SER A 139 -1.83 -10.50 -4.00
CA SER A 139 -2.33 -11.86 -3.89
C SER A 139 -1.47 -12.68 -2.93
N LEU A 140 -2.13 -13.50 -2.13
CA LEU A 140 -1.46 -14.45 -1.23
C LEU A 140 -1.26 -15.82 -1.85
N ALA A 141 -1.80 -16.01 -3.04
CA ALA A 141 -1.71 -17.29 -3.72
C ALA A 141 -0.50 -17.36 -4.64
#